data_feadb4c4b72f85b988662e5be1c4583d
#
_entry.id   feadb4c4b72f85b988662e5be1c4583d
#
_cell.length_a   1.000
_cell.length_b   1.000
_cell.length_c   1.000
_cell.angle_alpha   90.00
_cell.angle_beta   90.00
_cell.angle_gamma   90.00
#
_symmetry.space_group_name_H-M   'P 1'
#
loop_
_entity.id
_entity.type
_entity.pdbx_description
1 polymer ?
#
loop_
_entity_poly.entity_id
_entity_poly.type
_entity_poly.pdbx_seq_one_letter_code
_entity_poly.pdbx_strand_id
1 'polypeptide(L)' 'MSDVVDGPFRKGQLVWVVQTDGSRRPAEYVGEGEMSAWFGGSSTVIVVYPDTQSGAAVEVDRVLPRD' A
#
# COMPACT_ATOMS: atom_id res chain seq x y z
N MET A 1 -23.86 0.49 0.16
CA MET A 1 -23.48 0.76 0.19
C MET A 1 -22.56 0.66 0.54
N SER A 2 -22.07 0.42 0.67
CA SER A 2 -21.20 0.59 1.22
C SER A 2 -20.05 0.23 0.76
N ASP A 3 -19.25 0.88 0.52
CA ASP A 3 -18.09 0.65 0.15
C ASP A 3 -17.32 0.18 1.15
N VAL A 4 -17.01 -0.94 1.26
CA VAL A 4 -16.13 -1.44 2.21
C VAL A 4 -14.80 -1.05 1.83
N VAL A 5 -14.22 -0.16 2.53
CA VAL A 5 -12.88 0.21 2.31
C VAL A 5 -12.04 -0.68 3.15
N ASP A 6 -11.26 -1.52 2.53
CA ASP A 6 -10.35 -2.34 3.24
C ASP A 6 -9.15 -1.50 3.46
N GLY A 7 -8.98 -0.99 4.62
CA GLY A 7 -7.84 -0.17 4.96
C GLY A 7 -7.97 1.24 4.41
N PRO A 8 -6.86 1.96 4.30
CA PRO A 8 -6.89 3.37 3.94
C PRO A 8 -7.11 3.64 2.47
N PHE A 9 -7.01 2.63 1.64
CA PHE A 9 -7.13 2.80 0.19
C PHE A 9 -8.09 1.78 -0.36
N ARG A 10 -8.55 1.98 -1.57
CA ARG A 10 -9.39 1.01 -2.23
C ARG A 10 -8.55 0.06 -3.05
N LYS A 11 -9.01 -1.16 -3.16
CA LYS A 11 -8.33 -2.14 -3.99
C LYS A 11 -8.29 -1.64 -5.42
N GLY A 12 -7.14 -1.65 -6.02
CA GLY A 12 -6.95 -1.15 -7.38
C GLY A 12 -6.61 0.32 -7.46
N GLN A 13 -6.61 1.02 -6.32
CA GLN A 13 -6.31 2.44 -6.33
C GLN A 13 -4.83 2.67 -6.63
N LEU A 14 -4.54 3.67 -7.43
CA LEU A 14 -3.16 4.02 -7.70
C LEU A 14 -2.59 4.81 -6.53
N VAL A 15 -1.38 4.46 -6.14
CA VAL A 15 -0.72 5.08 -4.99
C VAL A 15 0.73 5.32 -5.31
N TRP A 16 1.39 6.13 -4.46
CA TRP A 16 2.83 6.29 -4.50
C TRP A 16 3.41 5.59 -3.29
N VAL A 17 4.52 4.89 -3.48
CA VAL A 17 5.25 4.29 -2.37
C VAL A 17 6.53 5.08 -2.20
N VAL A 18 6.74 5.63 -1.02
CA VAL A 18 7.93 6.42 -0.73
C VAL A 18 9.06 5.44 -0.40
N GLN A 19 10.12 5.50 -1.17
CA GLN A 19 11.26 4.62 -1.00
C GLN A 19 12.15 5.13 0.13
N THR A 20 13.12 4.31 0.51
CA THR A 20 14.02 4.70 1.60
C THR A 20 14.88 5.91 1.26
N ASP A 21 15.10 6.16 -0.01
CA ASP A 21 15.87 7.34 -0.42
C ASP A 21 15.00 8.57 -0.61
N GLY A 22 13.71 8.48 -0.32
CA GLY A 22 12.80 9.60 -0.44
C GLY A 22 12.09 9.70 -1.78
N SER A 23 12.46 8.89 -2.74
CA SER A 23 11.80 8.94 -4.04
C SER A 23 10.45 8.25 -3.96
N ARG A 24 9.60 8.51 -4.93
CA ARG A 24 8.28 7.90 -4.99
C ARG A 24 8.21 6.94 -6.14
N ARG A 25 7.59 5.81 -5.92
CA ARG A 25 7.44 4.81 -6.95
C ARG A 25 5.96 4.54 -7.15
N PRO A 26 5.47 4.53 -8.39
CA PRO A 26 4.06 4.27 -8.61
C PRO A 26 3.72 2.82 -8.32
N ALA A 27 2.56 2.62 -7.73
CA ALA A 27 2.11 1.28 -7.38
C ALA A 27 0.59 1.25 -7.37
N GLU A 28 0.06 0.05 -7.27
CA GLU A 28 -1.38 -0.15 -7.19
C GLU A 28 -1.67 -0.87 -5.88
N TYR A 29 -2.59 -0.34 -5.11
CA TYR A 29 -2.96 -0.94 -3.84
C TYR A 29 -3.76 -2.22 -4.07
N VAL A 30 -3.40 -3.28 -3.35
CA VAL A 30 -4.08 -4.55 -3.49
C VAL A 30 -4.89 -4.89 -2.24
N GLY A 31 -4.33 -4.66 -1.07
CA GLY A 31 -5.04 -4.99 0.16
C GLY A 31 -4.15 -4.79 1.37
N GLU A 32 -4.69 -5.09 2.54
CA GLU A 32 -3.94 -4.94 3.77
C GLU A 32 -3.07 -6.15 4.02
N GLY A 33 -1.90 -5.92 4.56
CA GLY A 33 -1.06 -7.00 5.02
C GLY A 33 -1.55 -7.48 6.37
N GLU A 34 -1.29 -8.74 6.67
CA GLU A 34 -1.86 -9.32 7.86
C GLU A 34 -0.94 -9.33 9.04
N MET A 35 0.33 -9.18 8.85
CA MET A 35 1.27 -9.44 9.91
C MET A 35 1.47 -8.29 10.87
N SER A 36 1.09 -7.11 10.50
CA SER A 36 1.44 -5.96 11.31
C SER A 36 0.76 -5.94 12.65
N ALA A 37 -0.42 -6.48 12.75
CA ALA A 37 -1.17 -6.44 13.99
C ALA A 37 -0.49 -7.19 15.12
N TRP A 38 0.32 -8.18 14.79
CA TRP A 38 0.96 -9.00 15.80
C TRP A 38 2.03 -8.26 16.56
N PHE A 39 2.62 -7.26 15.93
CA PHE A 39 3.76 -6.59 16.54
C PHE A 39 3.42 -5.19 17.04
N GLY A 40 2.18 -4.77 16.89
CA GLY A 40 1.79 -3.46 17.36
C GLY A 40 2.41 -2.31 16.61
N GLY A 41 2.99 -2.57 15.46
CA GLY A 41 3.60 -1.50 14.67
C GLY A 41 2.63 -0.93 13.67
N SER A 42 3.15 -0.16 12.74
CA SER A 42 2.35 0.41 11.68
C SER A 42 1.76 -0.69 10.83
N SER A 43 0.57 -0.47 10.34
CA SER A 43 -0.06 -1.42 9.45
C SER A 43 0.71 -1.55 8.16
N THR A 44 0.74 -2.76 7.59
CA THR A 44 1.32 -2.95 6.29
C THR A 44 0.23 -3.14 5.27
N VAL A 45 0.52 -2.78 4.05
CA VAL A 45 -0.39 -2.96 2.94
C VAL A 45 0.36 -3.66 1.82
N ILE A 46 -0.38 -4.32 0.96
CA ILE A 46 0.20 -5.02 -0.18
C ILE A 46 -0.04 -4.16 -1.41
N VAL A 47 1.01 -3.93 -2.16
CA VAL A 47 0.92 -3.16 -3.39
C VAL A 47 1.60 -3.95 -4.52
N VAL A 48 1.25 -3.61 -5.74
CA VAL A 48 1.89 -4.19 -6.92
C VAL A 48 2.53 -3.05 -7.69
N TYR A 49 3.78 -3.24 -8.08
CA TYR A 49 4.49 -2.27 -8.89
C TYR A 49 4.29 -2.64 -10.36
N PRO A 50 3.55 -1.83 -11.11
CA PRO A 50 3.24 -2.22 -12.50
C PRO A 50 4.46 -2.32 -13.40
N ASP A 51 5.50 -1.55 -13.11
CA ASP A 51 6.69 -1.58 -13.97
C ASP A 51 7.41 -2.92 -13.92
N THR A 52 7.35 -3.62 -12.79
CA THR A 52 7.98 -4.94 -12.67
C THR A 52 6.95 -6.02 -12.44
N GLN A 53 5.69 -5.65 -12.24
CA GLN A 53 4.61 -6.58 -11.95
C GLN A 53 4.90 -7.43 -10.71
N SER A 54 5.59 -6.83 -9.75
CA SER A 54 5.93 -7.56 -8.53
C SER A 54 5.16 -6.97 -7.36
N GLY A 55 4.76 -7.82 -6.44
CA GLY A 55 4.05 -7.40 -5.24
C GLY A 55 5.02 -7.16 -4.10
N ALA A 56 4.62 -6.31 -3.18
CA ALA A 56 5.44 -6.02 -2.01
C ALA A 56 4.55 -5.61 -0.86
N ALA A 57 5.02 -5.90 0.35
CA ALA A 57 4.36 -5.43 1.56
C ALA A 57 5.11 -4.19 2.03
N VAL A 58 4.40 -3.11 2.19
CA VAL A 58 5.01 -1.86 2.63
C VAL A 58 4.21 -1.27 3.77
N GLU A 59 4.84 -0.43 4.56
CA GLU A 59 4.15 0.21 5.67
C GLU A 59 3.21 1.27 5.13
N VAL A 60 2.03 1.34 5.69
CA VAL A 60 1.01 2.25 5.20
C VAL A 60 1.48 3.70 5.27
N ASP A 61 2.38 4.01 6.21
CA ASP A 61 2.90 5.36 6.33
C ASP A 61 3.70 5.79 5.12
N ARG A 62 4.15 4.86 4.32
CA ARG A 62 4.93 5.16 3.13
C ARG A 62 4.10 5.22 1.87
N VAL A 63 2.80 5.06 2.00
CA VAL A 63 1.92 5.01 0.85
C VAL A 63 1.09 6.28 0.79
N LEU A 64 1.12 6.95 -0.35
CA LEU A 64 0.39 8.20 -0.55
C LEU A 64 -0.60 8.02 -1.70
N PRO A 65 -1.76 8.65 -1.62
CA PRO A 65 -2.71 8.57 -2.73
C PRO A 65 -2.15 9.26 -3.97
N ARG A 66 -2.52 8.70 -5.11
CA ARG A 66 -2.02 9.20 -6.35
C ARG A 66 -3.18 9.69 -7.16
N ASP A 67 -3.58 10.86 -6.95
CA ASP A 67 -4.72 11.33 -7.67
C ASP A 67 -4.38 12.38 -8.62
#